data_8fb2c200f1f66c9d38b4936e79165f64
#
_entry.id   8fb2c200f1f66c9d38b4936e79165f64
#
_cell.length_a   1.000
_cell.length_b   1.000
_cell.length_c   1.000
_cell.angle_alpha   90.00
_cell.angle_beta   90.00
_cell.angle_gamma   90.00
#
_symmetry.space_group_name_H-M   'P 1'
#
loop_
_entity.id
_entity.type
_entity.pdbx_description
1 polymer ?
#
loop_
_entity_poly.entity_id
_entity_poly.type
_entity_poly.pdbx_seq_one_letter_code
_entity_poly.pdbx_strand_id
1 'polypeptide(L)'
;LNSQYPAEVYYCLNLLEEVDHPDLSDLIGQVLSNDIVVVRIEALQRVRRLKLTDLADHVVARMEIEADTKVLGQAYKTYGALGQADTAERLEPNLSADDYDVQKGAMVGLLRHAPHNKPAQDHLMELVRSGEVEERRLAADLLGEIGLSVFSEYLAELLEDPDLLIVDQAITSAGIIQDPDLIDSIVAKIPVAALQPAIKYAMHSYGESAIETLDRAFCAPHLIRQEKLHIIDILRAIGGTKAIETLCRYIDIESAEIRHYVFLNLAHLHYQADPDDRYIYVNHLIEEVDVITWLLAAMGDLYGQADYALVHSALGSELDLRRDKMLLLISFIFPSIIMLDTRAHIDSKVAELRTFALEVLDNLLSNELKEIVLPLLDDLRVTERLHLLKVRFPQQRLSSLNRFEEMINSHYGRAFYWTRACMLHQLGKDQNHHHSSLLASSLQDGEPVVRETALWSMSELNEEEINDYLDIHINDPSATVRAVARDLKEKHAAPPNSS
;
A
#
# COMPACT_ATOMS: atom_id res chain seq x y z
N LEU A 1 0.14 11.68 43.38
CA LEU A 1 -1.10 11.23 42.74
C LEU A 1 -2.20 12.32 42.72
N ASN A 2 -2.10 13.34 43.57
CA ASN A 2 -3.05 14.47 43.62
C ASN A 2 -2.65 15.68 42.76
N SER A 3 -1.80 15.48 41.76
CA SER A 3 -1.38 16.54 40.85
C SER A 3 -2.54 16.98 39.95
N GLN A 4 -2.57 18.29 39.61
CA GLN A 4 -3.48 18.87 38.62
C GLN A 4 -3.10 18.49 37.16
N TYR A 5 -1.93 17.89 36.98
CA TYR A 5 -1.42 17.49 35.66
C TYR A 5 -1.53 15.97 35.49
N PRO A 6 -2.38 15.49 34.56
CA PRO A 6 -2.55 14.05 34.31
C PRO A 6 -1.24 13.31 34.03
N ALA A 7 -0.32 13.92 33.30
CA ALA A 7 0.96 13.31 32.96
C ALA A 7 1.81 12.95 34.17
N GLU A 8 1.77 13.79 35.23
CA GLU A 8 2.49 13.50 36.48
C GLU A 8 1.87 12.32 37.24
N VAL A 9 0.53 12.22 37.24
CA VAL A 9 -0.18 11.09 37.84
C VAL A 9 0.15 9.79 37.08
N TYR A 10 0.14 9.82 35.76
CA TYR A 10 0.51 8.67 34.92
C TYR A 10 1.95 8.23 35.17
N TYR A 11 2.87 9.19 35.23
CA TYR A 11 4.28 8.92 35.50
C TYR A 11 4.47 8.27 36.88
N CYS A 12 3.82 8.79 37.92
CA CYS A 12 3.87 8.21 39.27
C CYS A 12 3.28 6.80 39.31
N LEU A 13 2.15 6.56 38.65
CA LEU A 13 1.54 5.23 38.54
C LEU A 13 2.45 4.25 37.80
N ASN A 14 3.10 4.67 36.72
CA ASN A 14 4.07 3.83 36.00
C ASN A 14 5.26 3.44 36.89
N LEU A 15 5.84 4.40 37.62
CA LEU A 15 6.93 4.10 38.54
C LEU A 15 6.53 3.11 39.67
N LEU A 16 5.34 3.29 40.24
CA LEU A 16 4.82 2.41 41.25
C LEU A 16 4.61 0.98 40.72
N GLU A 17 4.20 0.86 39.49
CA GLU A 17 4.02 -0.40 38.79
C GLU A 17 5.36 -1.08 38.45
N GLU A 18 6.36 -0.31 37.98
CA GLU A 18 7.70 -0.81 37.69
C GLU A 18 8.43 -1.38 38.89
N VAL A 19 8.18 -0.81 40.08
CA VAL A 19 8.83 -1.26 41.32
C VAL A 19 7.99 -2.26 42.13
N ASP A 20 6.88 -2.75 41.57
CA ASP A 20 5.93 -3.63 42.28
C ASP A 20 5.61 -3.10 43.68
N HIS A 21 5.21 -1.82 43.78
CA HIS A 21 4.99 -1.19 45.06
C HIS A 21 3.85 -1.90 45.84
N PRO A 22 4.06 -2.27 47.11
CA PRO A 22 3.08 -3.08 47.89
C PRO A 22 1.70 -2.42 48.04
N ASP A 23 1.66 -1.08 48.07
CA ASP A 23 0.42 -0.31 48.23
C ASP A 23 -0.15 0.12 46.85
N LEU A 24 0.30 -0.45 45.73
CA LEU A 24 -0.13 -0.03 44.39
C LEU A 24 -1.65 -0.11 44.22
N SER A 25 -2.28 -1.20 44.72
CA SER A 25 -3.74 -1.37 44.63
C SER A 25 -4.47 -0.27 45.40
N ASP A 26 -4.10 -0.03 46.68
CA ASP A 26 -4.71 1.02 47.49
C ASP A 26 -4.57 2.43 46.86
N LEU A 27 -3.40 2.72 46.28
CA LEU A 27 -3.13 3.98 45.63
C LEU A 27 -3.97 4.15 44.35
N ILE A 28 -4.13 3.11 43.54
CA ILE A 28 -5.04 3.11 42.37
C ILE A 28 -6.48 3.32 42.83
N GLY A 29 -6.91 2.67 43.92
CA GLY A 29 -8.24 2.85 44.54
C GLY A 29 -8.53 4.32 44.89
N GLN A 30 -7.53 5.04 45.45
CA GLN A 30 -7.67 6.47 45.71
C GLN A 30 -7.77 7.31 44.41
N VAL A 31 -7.01 6.95 43.36
CA VAL A 31 -7.04 7.65 42.07
C VAL A 31 -8.38 7.48 41.35
N LEU A 32 -9.14 6.42 41.61
CA LEU A 32 -10.50 6.27 41.07
C LEU A 32 -11.44 7.43 41.48
N SER A 33 -11.13 8.15 42.54
CA SER A 33 -11.90 9.31 43.01
C SER A 33 -11.28 10.67 42.59
N ASN A 34 -10.30 10.67 41.69
CA ASN A 34 -9.66 11.91 41.19
C ASN A 34 -10.65 12.79 40.44
N ASP A 35 -10.54 14.13 40.55
CA ASP A 35 -11.43 15.08 39.90
C ASP A 35 -11.29 15.06 38.35
N ILE A 36 -10.16 14.65 37.83
CA ILE A 36 -9.83 14.68 36.40
C ILE A 36 -10.32 13.41 35.68
N VAL A 37 -11.23 13.56 34.75
CA VAL A 37 -11.87 12.47 33.98
C VAL A 37 -10.84 11.47 33.40
N VAL A 38 -9.82 11.99 32.68
CA VAL A 38 -8.84 11.12 32.02
C VAL A 38 -7.99 10.33 33.02
N VAL A 39 -7.79 10.85 34.25
CA VAL A 39 -7.09 10.14 35.33
C VAL A 39 -7.92 8.99 35.88
N ARG A 40 -9.23 9.19 36.02
CA ARG A 40 -10.15 8.12 36.45
C ARG A 40 -10.23 7.00 35.41
N ILE A 41 -10.29 7.37 34.11
CA ILE A 41 -10.27 6.38 33.01
C ILE A 41 -9.00 5.54 33.07
N GLU A 42 -7.84 6.17 33.22
CA GLU A 42 -6.55 5.48 33.31
C GLU A 42 -6.48 4.55 34.54
N ALA A 43 -6.98 5.00 35.69
CA ALA A 43 -7.04 4.16 36.89
C ALA A 43 -7.92 2.92 36.66
N LEU A 44 -9.11 3.07 36.05
CA LEU A 44 -9.98 1.96 35.69
C LEU A 44 -9.32 0.98 34.72
N GLN A 45 -8.60 1.49 33.71
CA GLN A 45 -7.86 0.67 32.77
C GLN A 45 -6.75 -0.14 33.45
N ARG A 46 -6.06 0.44 34.43
CA ARG A 46 -5.05 -0.29 35.26
C ARG A 46 -5.68 -1.36 36.11
N VAL A 47 -6.79 -1.04 36.81
CA VAL A 47 -7.55 -2.04 37.56
C VAL A 47 -7.89 -3.24 36.67
N ARG A 48 -8.37 -2.98 35.46
CA ARG A 48 -8.70 -4.03 34.50
C ARG A 48 -7.46 -4.81 34.05
N ARG A 49 -6.38 -4.11 33.63
CA ARG A 49 -5.16 -4.71 33.12
C ARG A 49 -4.44 -5.57 34.17
N LEU A 50 -4.33 -5.05 35.39
CA LEU A 50 -3.66 -5.73 36.51
C LEU A 50 -4.57 -6.71 37.22
N LYS A 51 -5.85 -6.79 36.84
CA LYS A 51 -6.86 -7.65 37.44
C LYS A 51 -6.96 -7.48 38.98
N LEU A 52 -7.01 -6.23 39.47
CA LEU A 52 -7.08 -5.90 40.88
C LEU A 52 -8.50 -6.14 41.41
N THR A 53 -8.82 -7.40 41.74
CA THR A 53 -10.15 -7.84 42.17
C THR A 53 -10.54 -7.27 43.52
N ASP A 54 -9.58 -6.92 44.37
CA ASP A 54 -9.74 -6.25 45.67
C ASP A 54 -10.31 -4.82 45.52
N LEU A 55 -10.22 -4.21 44.34
CA LEU A 55 -10.82 -2.91 44.07
C LEU A 55 -12.25 -2.97 43.51
N ALA A 56 -12.90 -4.15 43.47
CA ALA A 56 -14.25 -4.30 42.93
C ALA A 56 -15.26 -3.35 43.59
N ASP A 57 -15.23 -3.21 44.89
CA ASP A 57 -16.11 -2.32 45.67
C ASP A 57 -15.86 -0.84 45.32
N HIS A 58 -14.59 -0.44 45.07
CA HIS A 58 -14.26 0.91 44.65
C HIS A 58 -14.78 1.22 43.23
N VAL A 59 -14.74 0.21 42.31
CA VAL A 59 -15.31 0.33 40.98
C VAL A 59 -16.83 0.48 41.06
N VAL A 60 -17.51 -0.31 41.89
CA VAL A 60 -18.96 -0.20 42.12
C VAL A 60 -19.33 1.20 42.66
N ALA A 61 -18.62 1.64 43.72
CA ALA A 61 -18.84 2.97 44.27
C ALA A 61 -18.67 4.08 43.21
N ARG A 62 -17.72 3.90 42.28
CA ARG A 62 -17.54 4.83 41.16
C ARG A 62 -18.72 4.75 40.17
N MET A 63 -19.19 3.58 39.82
CA MET A 63 -20.34 3.37 38.92
C MET A 63 -21.60 4.06 39.42
N GLU A 64 -21.83 4.08 40.76
CA GLU A 64 -23.02 4.65 41.37
C GLU A 64 -23.06 6.18 41.38
N ILE A 65 -21.90 6.86 41.37
CA ILE A 65 -21.80 8.31 41.54
C ILE A 65 -21.24 9.04 40.29
N GLU A 66 -20.79 8.29 39.28
CA GLU A 66 -20.14 8.89 38.10
C GLU A 66 -21.14 9.57 37.19
N ALA A 67 -20.84 10.82 36.86
CA ALA A 67 -21.62 11.63 35.92
C ALA A 67 -21.07 11.65 34.50
N ASP A 68 -19.79 11.39 34.33
CA ASP A 68 -19.14 11.34 33.01
C ASP A 68 -19.35 9.96 32.38
N THR A 69 -20.03 9.92 31.23
CA THR A 69 -20.44 8.68 30.55
C THR A 69 -19.26 7.85 30.06
N LYS A 70 -18.13 8.47 29.70
CA LYS A 70 -16.89 7.75 29.29
C LYS A 70 -16.26 7.01 30.47
N VAL A 71 -16.23 7.68 31.64
CA VAL A 71 -15.73 7.04 32.86
C VAL A 71 -16.66 5.92 33.27
N LEU A 72 -17.99 6.13 33.19
CA LEU A 72 -18.99 5.13 33.54
C LEU A 72 -18.90 3.88 32.64
N GLY A 73 -18.81 4.11 31.30
CA GLY A 73 -18.59 3.04 30.33
C GLY A 73 -17.29 2.26 30.60
N GLN A 74 -16.19 2.97 30.95
CA GLN A 74 -14.94 2.32 31.33
C GLN A 74 -15.07 1.53 32.67
N ALA A 75 -15.84 2.04 33.62
CA ALA A 75 -16.11 1.34 34.88
C ALA A 75 -16.86 0.02 34.64
N TYR A 76 -17.88 0.02 33.73
CA TYR A 76 -18.58 -1.20 33.33
C TYR A 76 -17.65 -2.24 32.69
N LYS A 77 -16.80 -1.82 31.76
CA LYS A 77 -15.78 -2.70 31.14
C LYS A 77 -14.83 -3.28 32.19
N THR A 78 -14.45 -2.46 33.17
CA THR A 78 -13.55 -2.87 34.26
C THR A 78 -14.24 -3.85 35.17
N TYR A 79 -15.47 -3.56 35.61
CA TYR A 79 -16.23 -4.43 36.48
C TYR A 79 -16.51 -5.81 35.89
N GLY A 80 -16.89 -5.85 34.60
CA GLY A 80 -17.00 -7.10 33.82
C GLY A 80 -15.72 -7.92 33.86
N ALA A 81 -14.57 -7.25 33.71
CA ALA A 81 -13.25 -7.91 33.72
C ALA A 81 -12.85 -8.48 35.09
N LEU A 82 -13.37 -7.92 36.16
CA LEU A 82 -13.13 -8.44 37.51
C LEU A 82 -13.94 -9.72 37.84
N GLY A 83 -14.94 -10.05 36.99
CA GLY A 83 -15.66 -11.34 37.05
C GLY A 83 -16.46 -11.55 38.34
N GLN A 84 -17.08 -10.48 38.87
CA GLN A 84 -17.88 -10.55 40.08
C GLN A 84 -19.21 -11.29 39.83
N ALA A 85 -19.76 -11.96 40.87
CA ALA A 85 -20.94 -12.80 40.73
C ALA A 85 -22.21 -12.02 40.29
N ASP A 86 -22.31 -10.74 40.66
CA ASP A 86 -23.43 -9.83 40.36
C ASP A 86 -23.20 -8.98 39.07
N THR A 87 -22.17 -9.28 38.28
CA THR A 87 -21.84 -8.53 37.06
C THR A 87 -23.03 -8.45 36.10
N ALA A 88 -23.74 -9.54 35.87
CA ALA A 88 -24.92 -9.54 34.99
C ALA A 88 -26.04 -8.66 35.54
N GLU A 89 -26.37 -8.78 36.81
CA GLU A 89 -27.41 -7.99 37.46
C GLU A 89 -27.17 -6.49 37.37
N ARG A 90 -25.90 -6.05 37.46
CA ARG A 90 -25.52 -4.63 37.39
C ARG A 90 -25.41 -4.08 36.01
N LEU A 91 -24.96 -4.87 35.02
CA LEU A 91 -24.67 -4.38 33.71
C LEU A 91 -25.81 -4.54 32.68
N GLU A 92 -26.62 -5.61 32.79
CA GLU A 92 -27.76 -5.85 31.88
C GLU A 92 -28.75 -4.68 31.75
N PRO A 93 -29.11 -3.93 32.84
CA PRO A 93 -29.99 -2.80 32.71
C PRO A 93 -29.48 -1.67 31.80
N ASN A 94 -28.16 -1.65 31.50
CA ASN A 94 -27.50 -0.62 30.70
C ASN A 94 -27.20 -1.06 29.26
N LEU A 95 -27.65 -2.24 28.85
CA LEU A 95 -27.45 -2.75 27.47
C LEU A 95 -28.13 -1.86 26.40
N SER A 96 -29.25 -1.22 26.74
CA SER A 96 -30.02 -0.33 25.88
C SER A 96 -29.94 1.13 26.34
N ALA A 97 -28.82 1.54 26.96
CA ALA A 97 -28.62 2.92 27.37
C ALA A 97 -28.56 3.86 26.15
N ASP A 98 -29.17 5.05 26.25
CA ASP A 98 -29.16 6.06 25.18
C ASP A 98 -27.74 6.60 24.92
N ASP A 99 -26.88 6.59 25.93
CA ASP A 99 -25.49 7.06 25.78
C ASP A 99 -24.60 5.95 25.22
N TYR A 100 -23.89 6.28 24.14
CA TYR A 100 -23.00 5.37 23.41
C TYR A 100 -21.92 4.72 24.30
N ASP A 101 -21.24 5.52 25.13
CA ASP A 101 -20.13 5.03 25.97
C ASP A 101 -20.64 4.10 27.08
N VAL A 102 -21.81 4.39 27.64
CA VAL A 102 -22.47 3.57 28.67
C VAL A 102 -22.92 2.23 28.09
N GLN A 103 -23.66 2.26 26.96
CA GLN A 103 -24.11 1.06 26.26
C GLN A 103 -22.93 0.16 25.86
N LYS A 104 -21.92 0.76 25.21
CA LYS A 104 -20.69 0.07 24.82
C LYS A 104 -19.97 -0.55 26.02
N GLY A 105 -19.90 0.20 27.13
CA GLY A 105 -19.27 -0.27 28.37
C GLY A 105 -19.96 -1.52 28.94
N ALA A 106 -21.28 -1.51 28.99
CA ALA A 106 -22.08 -2.64 29.49
C ALA A 106 -21.94 -3.87 28.58
N MET A 107 -22.08 -3.68 27.27
CA MET A 107 -21.93 -4.77 26.26
C MET A 107 -20.56 -5.44 26.32
N VAL A 108 -19.48 -4.66 26.28
CA VAL A 108 -18.11 -5.18 26.33
C VAL A 108 -17.85 -5.85 27.68
N GLY A 109 -18.29 -5.24 28.81
CA GLY A 109 -18.14 -5.79 30.15
C GLY A 109 -18.79 -7.16 30.31
N LEU A 110 -19.96 -7.35 29.72
CA LEU A 110 -20.66 -8.65 29.75
C LEU A 110 -20.06 -9.64 28.75
N LEU A 111 -20.06 -9.32 27.44
CA LEU A 111 -19.77 -10.31 26.40
C LEU A 111 -18.32 -10.77 26.37
N ARG A 112 -17.37 -9.92 26.76
CA ARG A 112 -15.96 -10.30 26.80
C ARG A 112 -15.66 -11.36 27.88
N HIS A 113 -16.41 -11.35 28.98
CA HIS A 113 -16.17 -12.20 30.15
C HIS A 113 -17.25 -13.25 30.36
N ALA A 114 -18.45 -13.00 29.84
CA ALA A 114 -19.58 -13.95 29.85
C ALA A 114 -20.18 -14.03 28.40
N PRO A 115 -19.47 -14.59 27.42
CA PRO A 115 -19.92 -14.60 26.02
C PRO A 115 -21.26 -15.31 25.82
N HIS A 116 -21.70 -16.12 26.75
CA HIS A 116 -23.00 -16.85 26.74
C HIS A 116 -24.13 -16.08 27.43
N ASN A 117 -23.90 -14.82 27.85
CA ASN A 117 -24.98 -13.99 28.40
C ASN A 117 -26.02 -13.71 27.32
N LYS A 118 -27.19 -14.33 27.46
CA LYS A 118 -28.23 -14.33 26.44
C LYS A 118 -28.80 -12.95 26.15
N PRO A 119 -29.16 -12.09 27.14
CA PRO A 119 -29.64 -10.73 26.90
C PRO A 119 -28.64 -9.90 26.09
N ALA A 120 -27.35 -9.97 26.41
CA ALA A 120 -26.32 -9.21 25.70
C ALA A 120 -26.08 -9.73 24.28
N GLN A 121 -26.13 -11.08 24.04
CA GLN A 121 -26.07 -11.65 22.70
C GLN A 121 -27.25 -11.21 21.83
N ASP A 122 -28.48 -11.30 22.37
CA ASP A 122 -29.69 -10.92 21.62
C ASP A 122 -29.63 -9.45 21.24
N HIS A 123 -29.20 -8.58 22.14
CA HIS A 123 -29.04 -7.17 21.87
C HIS A 123 -27.92 -6.88 20.83
N LEU A 124 -26.78 -7.57 20.91
CA LEU A 124 -25.72 -7.48 19.89
C LEU A 124 -26.26 -7.86 18.50
N MET A 125 -27.03 -8.94 18.40
CA MET A 125 -27.65 -9.39 17.17
C MET A 125 -28.64 -8.34 16.61
N GLU A 126 -29.43 -7.68 17.48
CA GLU A 126 -30.33 -6.58 17.11
C GLU A 126 -29.53 -5.41 16.51
N LEU A 127 -28.42 -5.01 17.12
CA LEU A 127 -27.54 -3.95 16.62
C LEU A 127 -26.92 -4.30 15.27
N VAL A 128 -26.42 -5.51 15.10
CA VAL A 128 -25.81 -5.99 13.82
C VAL A 128 -26.81 -5.92 12.67
N ARG A 129 -28.07 -6.23 12.90
CA ARG A 129 -29.14 -6.31 11.89
C ARG A 129 -30.06 -5.08 11.86
N SER A 130 -29.69 -4.02 12.57
CA SER A 130 -30.50 -2.81 12.63
C SER A 130 -30.63 -2.13 11.29
N GLY A 131 -31.75 -1.46 11.04
CA GLY A 131 -31.96 -0.55 9.90
C GLY A 131 -31.10 0.72 9.98
N GLU A 132 -30.69 1.12 11.20
CA GLU A 132 -29.94 2.35 11.45
C GLU A 132 -28.44 2.13 11.27
N VAL A 133 -27.78 2.98 10.48
CA VAL A 133 -26.34 2.91 10.18
C VAL A 133 -25.48 3.02 11.43
N GLU A 134 -25.84 3.94 12.35
CA GLU A 134 -25.07 4.17 13.57
C GLU A 134 -25.11 2.98 14.53
N GLU A 135 -26.21 2.24 14.58
CA GLU A 135 -26.31 1.02 15.39
C GLU A 135 -25.47 -0.11 14.84
N ARG A 136 -25.48 -0.33 13.51
CA ARG A 136 -24.59 -1.33 12.88
C ARG A 136 -23.13 -0.95 13.02
N ARG A 137 -22.79 0.34 12.95
CA ARG A 137 -21.43 0.83 13.19
C ARG A 137 -20.99 0.60 14.64
N LEU A 138 -21.89 0.85 15.61
CA LEU A 138 -21.65 0.50 17.00
C LEU A 138 -21.39 -1.00 17.17
N ALA A 139 -22.18 -1.85 16.51
CA ALA A 139 -21.98 -3.30 16.55
C ALA A 139 -20.59 -3.71 16.03
N ALA A 140 -20.15 -3.13 14.89
CA ALA A 140 -18.81 -3.39 14.34
C ALA A 140 -17.69 -3.02 15.33
N ASP A 141 -17.80 -1.85 15.97
CA ASP A 141 -16.84 -1.38 16.98
C ASP A 141 -16.86 -2.25 18.26
N LEU A 142 -18.07 -2.61 18.74
CA LEU A 142 -18.26 -3.51 19.86
C LEU A 142 -17.58 -4.86 19.67
N LEU A 143 -17.77 -5.47 18.50
CA LEU A 143 -17.17 -6.77 18.15
C LEU A 143 -15.64 -6.73 18.25
N GLY A 144 -15.02 -5.67 17.73
CA GLY A 144 -13.59 -5.46 17.83
C GLY A 144 -13.12 -5.31 19.28
N GLU A 145 -13.84 -4.55 20.10
CA GLU A 145 -13.47 -4.36 21.50
C GLU A 145 -13.74 -5.60 22.36
N ILE A 146 -14.79 -6.37 22.08
CA ILE A 146 -15.03 -7.67 22.73
C ILE A 146 -13.88 -8.63 22.41
N GLY A 147 -13.41 -8.66 21.15
CA GLY A 147 -12.21 -9.37 20.75
C GLY A 147 -12.29 -10.89 20.83
N LEU A 148 -13.46 -11.49 20.65
CA LEU A 148 -13.70 -12.94 20.74
C LEU A 148 -14.15 -13.50 19.39
N SER A 149 -13.47 -14.53 18.91
CA SER A 149 -13.79 -15.20 17.65
C SER A 149 -15.15 -15.88 17.64
N VAL A 150 -15.74 -16.17 18.78
CA VAL A 150 -17.11 -16.73 18.86
C VAL A 150 -18.16 -15.81 18.21
N PHE A 151 -17.84 -14.55 18.00
CA PHE A 151 -18.70 -13.55 17.36
C PHE A 151 -18.29 -13.20 15.91
N SER A 152 -17.33 -13.94 15.32
CA SER A 152 -16.85 -13.67 13.96
C SER A 152 -17.93 -13.76 12.90
N GLU A 153 -18.96 -14.57 13.10
CA GLU A 153 -20.11 -14.66 12.20
C GLU A 153 -20.82 -13.31 12.03
N TYR A 154 -20.95 -12.53 13.10
CA TYR A 154 -21.52 -11.16 13.02
C TYR A 154 -20.62 -10.19 12.27
N LEU A 155 -19.29 -10.31 12.40
CA LEU A 155 -18.36 -9.53 11.57
C LEU A 155 -18.43 -9.92 10.11
N ALA A 156 -18.57 -11.21 9.80
CA ALA A 156 -18.77 -11.67 8.42
C ALA A 156 -20.03 -11.03 7.78
N GLU A 157 -21.12 -10.89 8.58
CA GLU A 157 -22.34 -10.21 8.13
C GLU A 157 -22.08 -8.70 7.86
N LEU A 158 -21.38 -8.01 8.77
CA LEU A 158 -21.06 -6.58 8.63
C LEU A 158 -20.00 -6.28 7.54
N LEU A 159 -19.15 -7.24 7.18
CA LEU A 159 -18.24 -7.11 6.03
C LEU A 159 -18.97 -7.02 4.69
N GLU A 160 -20.22 -7.45 4.62
CA GLU A 160 -21.08 -7.34 3.43
C GLU A 160 -22.10 -6.19 3.53
N ASP A 161 -21.92 -5.26 4.49
CA ASP A 161 -22.78 -4.10 4.65
C ASP A 161 -22.73 -3.17 3.43
N PRO A 162 -23.87 -2.57 3.01
CA PRO A 162 -23.88 -1.60 1.91
C PRO A 162 -23.13 -0.30 2.24
N ASP A 163 -22.94 0.05 3.51
CA ASP A 163 -22.22 1.24 3.95
C ASP A 163 -20.73 0.95 4.16
N LEU A 164 -19.87 1.61 3.37
CA LEU A 164 -18.43 1.42 3.42
C LEU A 164 -17.79 1.80 4.76
N LEU A 165 -18.40 2.70 5.56
CA LEU A 165 -17.87 3.06 6.87
C LEU A 165 -18.08 1.92 7.87
N ILE A 166 -19.17 1.15 7.73
CA ILE A 166 -19.40 -0.05 8.53
C ILE A 166 -18.42 -1.15 8.13
N VAL A 167 -18.22 -1.37 6.82
CA VAL A 167 -17.25 -2.33 6.31
C VAL A 167 -15.82 -1.99 6.77
N ASP A 168 -15.41 -0.72 6.72
CA ASP A 168 -14.11 -0.25 7.21
C ASP A 168 -13.90 -0.58 8.70
N GLN A 169 -14.92 -0.28 9.53
CA GLN A 169 -14.89 -0.60 10.95
C GLN A 169 -14.88 -2.13 11.17
N ALA A 170 -15.66 -2.89 10.41
CA ALA A 170 -15.69 -4.36 10.52
C ALA A 170 -14.33 -4.99 10.16
N ILE A 171 -13.66 -4.50 9.09
CA ILE A 171 -12.30 -4.92 8.73
C ILE A 171 -11.32 -4.62 9.86
N THR A 172 -11.38 -3.42 10.43
CA THR A 172 -10.53 -3.03 11.55
C THR A 172 -10.73 -3.94 12.76
N SER A 173 -11.98 -4.23 13.10
CA SER A 173 -12.36 -5.13 14.19
C SER A 173 -11.96 -6.58 13.93
N ALA A 174 -12.05 -7.05 12.69
CA ALA A 174 -11.55 -8.36 12.28
C ALA A 174 -10.02 -8.47 12.48
N GLY A 175 -9.27 -7.39 12.18
CA GLY A 175 -7.82 -7.33 12.44
C GLY A 175 -7.47 -7.43 13.94
N ILE A 176 -8.36 -7.05 14.85
CA ILE A 176 -8.19 -7.22 16.29
C ILE A 176 -8.48 -8.66 16.72
N ILE A 177 -9.55 -9.25 16.19
CA ILE A 177 -9.99 -10.62 16.53
C ILE A 177 -9.06 -11.67 15.93
N GLN A 178 -8.56 -11.42 14.73
CA GLN A 178 -7.65 -12.29 13.97
C GLN A 178 -8.21 -13.70 13.69
N ASP A 179 -9.53 -13.79 13.45
CA ASP A 179 -10.14 -15.05 13.05
C ASP A 179 -9.79 -15.37 11.59
N PRO A 180 -9.10 -16.49 11.29
CA PRO A 180 -8.68 -16.84 9.94
C PRO A 180 -9.83 -16.95 8.93
N ASP A 181 -11.03 -17.31 9.38
CA ASP A 181 -12.20 -17.49 8.51
C ASP A 181 -12.66 -16.16 7.86
N LEU A 182 -12.25 -15.02 8.40
CA LEU A 182 -12.58 -13.69 7.85
C LEU A 182 -11.62 -13.20 6.78
N ILE A 183 -10.44 -13.81 6.62
CA ILE A 183 -9.36 -13.33 5.73
C ILE A 183 -9.85 -13.25 4.27
N ASP A 184 -10.50 -14.30 3.77
CA ASP A 184 -10.97 -14.35 2.38
C ASP A 184 -11.99 -13.23 2.08
N SER A 185 -12.92 -12.95 3.00
CA SER A 185 -13.91 -11.87 2.88
C SER A 185 -13.26 -10.49 2.86
N ILE A 186 -12.21 -10.26 3.67
CA ILE A 186 -11.47 -9.00 3.70
C ILE A 186 -10.64 -8.82 2.43
N VAL A 187 -9.93 -9.85 1.98
CA VAL A 187 -9.09 -9.81 0.76
C VAL A 187 -9.94 -9.57 -0.49
N ALA A 188 -11.17 -10.09 -0.54
CA ALA A 188 -12.11 -9.80 -1.62
C ALA A 188 -12.48 -8.31 -1.75
N LYS A 189 -12.28 -7.49 -0.72
CA LYS A 189 -12.53 -6.03 -0.75
C LYS A 189 -11.33 -5.20 -1.24
N ILE A 190 -10.19 -5.80 -1.59
CA ILE A 190 -9.00 -5.10 -2.12
C ILE A 190 -9.34 -4.14 -3.28
N PRO A 191 -10.26 -4.45 -4.22
CA PRO A 191 -10.65 -3.52 -5.28
C PRO A 191 -11.30 -2.21 -4.81
N VAL A 192 -11.76 -2.14 -3.57
CA VAL A 192 -12.41 -0.94 -3.02
C VAL A 192 -11.36 -0.01 -2.41
N ALA A 193 -10.97 1.03 -3.15
CA ALA A 193 -9.87 1.93 -2.76
C ALA A 193 -10.05 2.57 -1.37
N ALA A 194 -11.28 2.89 -0.98
CA ALA A 194 -11.60 3.49 0.32
C ALA A 194 -11.25 2.58 1.51
N LEU A 195 -11.26 1.25 1.32
CA LEU A 195 -11.01 0.26 2.37
C LEU A 195 -9.54 -0.16 2.48
N GLN A 196 -8.68 0.26 1.56
CA GLN A 196 -7.28 -0.17 1.53
C GLN A 196 -6.50 0.08 2.84
N PRO A 197 -6.66 1.22 3.55
CA PRO A 197 -5.98 1.42 4.82
C PRO A 197 -6.39 0.41 5.90
N ALA A 198 -7.70 0.14 6.03
CA ALA A 198 -8.22 -0.83 6.99
C ALA A 198 -7.78 -2.26 6.65
N ILE A 199 -7.83 -2.64 5.36
CA ILE A 199 -7.34 -3.94 4.88
C ILE A 199 -5.86 -4.13 5.22
N LYS A 200 -5.03 -3.12 4.94
CA LYS A 200 -3.60 -3.18 5.26
C LYS A 200 -3.34 -3.36 6.75
N TYR A 201 -4.08 -2.60 7.59
CA TYR A 201 -4.01 -2.74 9.04
C TYR A 201 -4.42 -4.14 9.50
N ALA A 202 -5.56 -4.64 9.03
CA ALA A 202 -6.06 -5.95 9.39
C ALA A 202 -5.10 -7.06 8.95
N MET A 203 -4.65 -7.06 7.69
CA MET A 203 -3.72 -8.08 7.17
C MET A 203 -2.37 -8.06 7.88
N HIS A 204 -1.86 -6.86 8.24
CA HIS A 204 -0.67 -6.79 9.09
C HIS A 204 -0.89 -7.44 10.46
N SER A 205 -2.06 -7.24 11.07
CA SER A 205 -2.42 -7.87 12.35
C SER A 205 -2.56 -9.39 12.23
N TYR A 206 -3.12 -9.90 11.14
CA TYR A 206 -3.17 -11.34 10.83
C TYR A 206 -1.78 -11.96 10.60
N GLY A 207 -0.81 -11.15 10.16
CA GLY A 207 0.55 -11.61 9.94
C GLY A 207 0.65 -12.73 8.89
N GLU A 208 1.43 -13.77 9.19
CA GLU A 208 1.69 -14.86 8.24
C GLU A 208 0.45 -15.65 7.82
N SER A 209 -0.62 -15.67 8.62
CA SER A 209 -1.85 -16.39 8.27
C SER A 209 -2.57 -15.81 7.05
N ALA A 210 -2.36 -14.51 6.75
CA ALA A 210 -2.96 -13.85 5.59
C ALA A 210 -2.19 -14.11 4.27
N ILE A 211 -0.93 -14.54 4.33
CA ILE A 211 -0.03 -14.56 3.17
C ILE A 211 -0.55 -15.47 2.05
N GLU A 212 -1.05 -16.65 2.40
CA GLU A 212 -1.54 -17.62 1.40
C GLU A 212 -2.76 -17.09 0.63
N THR A 213 -3.69 -16.44 1.31
CA THR A 213 -4.86 -15.84 0.67
C THR A 213 -4.47 -14.62 -0.18
N LEU A 214 -3.52 -13.81 0.27
CA LEU A 214 -2.98 -12.68 -0.51
C LEU A 214 -2.25 -13.18 -1.77
N ASP A 215 -1.46 -14.25 -1.68
CA ASP A 215 -0.77 -14.86 -2.82
C ASP A 215 -1.76 -15.39 -3.87
N ARG A 216 -2.80 -16.10 -3.42
CA ARG A 216 -3.90 -16.57 -4.26
C ARG A 216 -4.64 -15.42 -4.95
N ALA A 217 -4.92 -14.34 -4.23
CA ALA A 217 -5.55 -13.15 -4.77
C ALA A 217 -4.64 -12.45 -5.80
N PHE A 218 -3.35 -12.32 -5.54
CA PHE A 218 -2.38 -11.72 -6.47
C PHE A 218 -2.34 -12.43 -7.83
N CYS A 219 -2.45 -13.76 -7.83
CA CYS A 219 -2.48 -14.58 -9.03
C CYS A 219 -3.82 -14.54 -9.77
N ALA A 220 -4.88 -13.96 -9.19
CA ALA A 220 -6.20 -13.93 -9.79
C ALA A 220 -6.23 -13.05 -11.06
N PRO A 221 -6.80 -13.53 -12.18
CA PRO A 221 -6.74 -12.84 -13.47
C PRO A 221 -7.58 -11.56 -13.54
N HIS A 222 -8.53 -11.39 -12.62
CA HIS A 222 -9.43 -10.24 -12.60
C HIS A 222 -8.83 -9.02 -11.86
N LEU A 223 -7.74 -9.20 -11.09
CA LEU A 223 -7.10 -8.10 -10.38
C LEU A 223 -6.28 -7.22 -11.33
N ILE A 224 -6.58 -5.93 -11.27
CA ILE A 224 -5.82 -4.93 -12.03
C ILE A 224 -4.46 -4.64 -11.37
N ARG A 225 -3.58 -3.98 -12.12
CA ARG A 225 -2.22 -3.66 -11.66
C ARG A 225 -2.20 -2.95 -10.30
N GLN A 226 -3.05 -1.93 -10.10
CA GLN A 226 -3.07 -1.16 -8.86
C GLN A 226 -3.37 -2.02 -7.62
N GLU A 227 -4.27 -2.97 -7.75
CA GLU A 227 -4.64 -3.91 -6.70
C GLU A 227 -3.50 -4.87 -6.37
N LYS A 228 -2.77 -5.33 -7.40
CA LYS A 228 -1.56 -6.15 -7.22
C LYS A 228 -0.46 -5.39 -6.49
N LEU A 229 -0.24 -4.12 -6.81
CA LEU A 229 0.71 -3.27 -6.08
C LEU A 229 0.32 -3.13 -4.60
N HIS A 230 -0.99 -3.01 -4.33
CA HIS A 230 -1.48 -2.94 -2.95
C HIS A 230 -1.22 -4.24 -2.17
N ILE A 231 -1.39 -5.42 -2.80
CA ILE A 231 -1.02 -6.69 -2.17
C ILE A 231 0.47 -6.75 -1.84
N ILE A 232 1.34 -6.28 -2.73
CA ILE A 232 2.79 -6.20 -2.47
C ILE A 232 3.09 -5.32 -1.25
N ASP A 233 2.40 -4.17 -1.12
CA ASP A 233 2.53 -3.29 0.05
C ASP A 233 2.06 -3.95 1.35
N ILE A 234 1.00 -4.76 1.29
CA ILE A 234 0.51 -5.53 2.44
C ILE A 234 1.54 -6.60 2.83
N LEU A 235 2.07 -7.37 1.87
CA LEU A 235 3.11 -8.37 2.12
C LEU A 235 4.36 -7.75 2.75
N ARG A 236 4.79 -6.58 2.28
CA ARG A 236 5.87 -5.82 2.90
C ARG A 236 5.53 -5.40 4.34
N ALA A 237 4.30 -4.96 4.59
CA ALA A 237 3.88 -4.56 5.95
C ALA A 237 3.84 -5.75 6.91
N ILE A 238 3.45 -6.94 6.45
CA ILE A 238 3.51 -8.18 7.22
C ILE A 238 4.97 -8.52 7.53
N GLY A 239 5.87 -8.48 6.52
CA GLY A 239 7.27 -8.80 6.68
C GLY A 239 7.53 -10.28 7.01
N GLY A 240 8.75 -10.55 7.49
CA GLY A 240 9.15 -11.91 7.84
C GLY A 240 9.55 -12.77 6.63
N THR A 241 10.06 -13.97 6.90
CA THR A 241 10.65 -14.87 5.88
C THR A 241 9.62 -15.27 4.84
N LYS A 242 8.41 -15.64 5.26
CA LYS A 242 7.34 -16.13 4.37
C LYS A 242 6.84 -15.05 3.40
N ALA A 243 6.74 -13.79 3.86
CA ALA A 243 6.39 -12.67 2.98
C ALA A 243 7.49 -12.39 1.95
N ILE A 244 8.77 -12.46 2.35
CA ILE A 244 9.92 -12.33 1.46
C ILE A 244 9.92 -13.44 0.40
N GLU A 245 9.76 -14.70 0.79
CA GLU A 245 9.67 -15.84 -0.13
C GLU A 245 8.53 -15.67 -1.14
N THR A 246 7.37 -15.14 -0.68
CA THR A 246 6.25 -14.87 -1.56
C THR A 246 6.57 -13.76 -2.56
N LEU A 247 7.18 -12.66 -2.12
CA LEU A 247 7.64 -11.58 -3.00
C LEU A 247 8.70 -12.07 -4.00
N CYS A 248 9.62 -12.95 -3.58
CA CYS A 248 10.62 -13.55 -4.49
C CYS A 248 9.97 -14.35 -5.62
N ARG A 249 8.83 -15.00 -5.41
CA ARG A 249 8.09 -15.67 -6.50
C ARG A 249 7.51 -14.72 -7.54
N TYR A 250 7.35 -13.43 -7.21
CA TYR A 250 6.80 -12.42 -8.12
C TYR A 250 7.87 -11.74 -8.99
N ILE A 251 9.16 -12.07 -8.84
CA ILE A 251 10.25 -11.46 -9.64
C ILE A 251 10.21 -11.88 -11.11
N ASP A 252 9.62 -13.04 -11.42
CA ASP A 252 9.51 -13.56 -12.79
C ASP A 252 8.22 -13.12 -13.51
N ILE A 253 7.45 -12.22 -12.92
CA ILE A 253 6.21 -11.72 -13.54
C ILE A 253 6.53 -10.91 -14.82
N GLU A 254 5.68 -11.05 -15.84
CA GLU A 254 5.88 -10.37 -17.14
C GLU A 254 5.89 -8.84 -17.03
N SER A 255 5.06 -8.25 -16.16
CA SER A 255 5.00 -6.80 -15.98
C SER A 255 6.27 -6.25 -15.34
N ALA A 256 7.05 -5.48 -16.12
CA ALA A 256 8.29 -4.85 -15.65
C ALA A 256 8.05 -3.87 -14.49
N GLU A 257 6.88 -3.21 -14.43
CA GLU A 257 6.53 -2.26 -13.39
C GLU A 257 6.21 -2.97 -12.08
N ILE A 258 5.41 -4.06 -12.12
CA ILE A 258 5.15 -4.88 -10.93
C ILE A 258 6.46 -5.47 -10.42
N ARG A 259 7.29 -6.01 -11.30
CA ARG A 259 8.61 -6.54 -10.95
C ARG A 259 9.52 -5.50 -10.28
N HIS A 260 9.56 -4.28 -10.83
CA HIS A 260 10.30 -3.17 -10.21
C HIS A 260 9.77 -2.86 -8.80
N TYR A 261 8.45 -2.84 -8.63
CA TYR A 261 7.83 -2.59 -7.34
C TYR A 261 8.11 -3.71 -6.32
N VAL A 262 8.17 -4.96 -6.78
CA VAL A 262 8.62 -6.10 -5.95
C VAL A 262 10.06 -5.88 -5.49
N PHE A 263 10.99 -5.50 -6.38
CA PHE A 263 12.37 -5.22 -6.00
C PHE A 263 12.47 -4.08 -4.96
N LEU A 264 11.72 -2.99 -5.13
CA LEU A 264 11.68 -1.92 -4.15
C LEU A 264 11.24 -2.43 -2.76
N ASN A 265 10.21 -3.27 -2.72
CA ASN A 265 9.69 -3.79 -1.46
C ASN A 265 10.63 -4.83 -0.81
N LEU A 266 11.30 -5.68 -1.59
CA LEU A 266 12.36 -6.57 -1.11
C LEU A 266 13.54 -5.77 -0.52
N ALA A 267 13.94 -4.66 -1.15
CA ALA A 267 14.98 -3.79 -0.60
C ALA A 267 14.58 -3.15 0.73
N HIS A 268 13.32 -2.71 0.87
CA HIS A 268 12.80 -2.22 2.14
C HIS A 268 12.80 -3.28 3.26
N LEU A 269 12.65 -4.54 2.90
CA LEU A 269 12.77 -5.68 3.81
C LEU A 269 14.22 -6.13 4.06
N HIS A 270 15.21 -5.38 3.54
CA HIS A 270 16.63 -5.70 3.64
C HIS A 270 16.97 -7.10 3.11
N TYR A 271 16.24 -7.53 2.07
CA TYR A 271 16.47 -8.84 1.46
C TYR A 271 17.89 -9.01 0.93
N GLN A 272 18.47 -10.18 1.14
CA GLN A 272 19.72 -10.63 0.57
C GLN A 272 19.49 -11.98 -0.09
N ALA A 273 19.94 -12.12 -1.32
CA ALA A 273 19.85 -13.39 -2.05
C ALA A 273 20.77 -14.44 -1.44
N ASP A 274 20.25 -15.66 -1.26
CA ASP A 274 21.07 -16.79 -0.92
C ASP A 274 22.16 -17.00 -1.98
N PRO A 275 23.36 -17.49 -1.60
CA PRO A 275 24.46 -17.70 -2.53
C PRO A 275 24.07 -18.50 -3.78
N ASP A 276 23.19 -19.49 -3.62
CA ASP A 276 22.74 -20.35 -4.70
C ASP A 276 21.75 -19.67 -5.66
N ASP A 277 21.05 -18.62 -5.20
CA ASP A 277 20.04 -17.88 -5.98
C ASP A 277 20.58 -16.57 -6.58
N ARG A 278 21.80 -16.17 -6.26
CA ARG A 278 22.41 -14.91 -6.76
C ARG A 278 22.40 -14.80 -8.28
N TYR A 279 22.54 -15.93 -8.97
CA TYR A 279 22.56 -15.97 -10.43
C TYR A 279 21.25 -15.41 -11.04
N ILE A 280 20.10 -15.53 -10.35
CA ILE A 280 18.81 -15.01 -10.78
C ILE A 280 18.90 -13.48 -10.89
N TYR A 281 19.40 -12.84 -9.84
CA TYR A 281 19.53 -11.37 -9.78
C TYR A 281 20.65 -10.87 -10.72
N VAL A 282 21.69 -11.65 -10.94
CA VAL A 282 22.73 -11.34 -11.95
C VAL A 282 22.11 -11.35 -13.36
N ASN A 283 21.26 -12.32 -13.68
CA ASN A 283 20.59 -12.37 -14.97
C ASN A 283 19.66 -11.15 -15.16
N HIS A 284 18.84 -10.80 -14.17
CA HIS A 284 18.03 -9.59 -14.22
C HIS A 284 18.87 -8.31 -14.31
N LEU A 285 20.04 -8.28 -13.68
CA LEU A 285 20.99 -7.17 -13.80
C LEU A 285 21.50 -7.02 -15.24
N ILE A 286 21.86 -8.13 -15.89
CA ILE A 286 22.32 -8.14 -17.29
C ILE A 286 21.20 -7.70 -18.24
N GLU A 287 19.98 -8.17 -18.04
CA GLU A 287 18.81 -7.74 -18.79
C GLU A 287 18.56 -6.23 -18.64
N GLU A 288 18.69 -5.71 -17.42
CA GLU A 288 18.50 -4.29 -17.15
C GLU A 288 19.58 -3.42 -17.82
N VAL A 289 20.84 -3.89 -17.82
CA VAL A 289 21.95 -3.24 -18.55
C VAL A 289 21.70 -3.23 -20.06
N ASP A 290 21.15 -4.29 -20.65
CA ASP A 290 20.76 -4.32 -22.08
C ASP A 290 19.71 -3.26 -22.39
N VAL A 291 18.67 -3.16 -21.54
CA VAL A 291 17.62 -2.13 -21.72
C VAL A 291 18.17 -0.72 -21.56
N ILE A 292 19.01 -0.47 -20.53
CA ILE A 292 19.66 0.84 -20.35
C ILE A 292 20.52 1.19 -21.58
N THR A 293 21.26 0.24 -22.11
CA THR A 293 22.09 0.45 -23.30
C THR A 293 21.26 0.78 -24.53
N TRP A 294 20.12 0.13 -24.69
CA TRP A 294 19.16 0.41 -25.74
C TRP A 294 18.50 1.81 -25.62
N LEU A 295 18.14 2.24 -24.40
CA LEU A 295 17.64 3.60 -24.13
C LEU A 295 18.70 4.66 -24.42
N LEU A 296 19.96 4.40 -24.05
CA LEU A 296 21.08 5.29 -24.40
C LEU A 296 21.27 5.43 -25.92
N ALA A 297 21.08 4.32 -26.67
CA ALA A 297 21.11 4.38 -28.14
C ALA A 297 19.96 5.23 -28.68
N ALA A 298 18.75 5.09 -28.11
CA ALA A 298 17.61 5.93 -28.48
C ALA A 298 17.88 7.42 -28.20
N MET A 299 18.45 7.77 -27.06
CA MET A 299 18.86 9.14 -26.77
C MET A 299 19.90 9.65 -27.78
N GLY A 300 20.85 8.80 -28.17
CA GLY A 300 21.87 9.15 -29.18
C GLY A 300 21.28 9.39 -30.57
N ASP A 301 20.32 8.56 -31.00
CA ASP A 301 19.67 8.66 -32.30
C ASP A 301 18.73 9.90 -32.41
N LEU A 302 18.13 10.30 -31.30
CA LEU A 302 17.22 11.44 -31.19
C LEU A 302 17.95 12.76 -30.86
N TYR A 303 19.26 12.72 -30.62
CA TYR A 303 20.03 13.88 -30.20
C TYR A 303 20.01 14.99 -31.29
N GLY A 304 19.84 16.25 -30.83
CA GLY A 304 19.85 17.42 -31.70
C GLY A 304 18.50 17.81 -32.32
N GLN A 305 17.44 17.04 -32.03
CA GLN A 305 16.07 17.38 -32.43
C GLN A 305 15.47 18.30 -31.35
N ALA A 306 15.44 19.61 -31.61
CA ALA A 306 15.00 20.61 -30.64
C ALA A 306 13.53 20.43 -30.23
N ASP A 307 12.70 19.91 -31.11
CA ASP A 307 11.26 19.72 -30.89
C ASP A 307 10.93 18.49 -30.01
N TYR A 308 11.91 17.61 -29.73
CA TYR A 308 11.72 16.37 -29.00
C TYR A 308 11.98 16.49 -27.46
N ALA A 309 11.85 17.69 -26.91
CA ALA A 309 12.16 17.96 -25.50
C ALA A 309 11.38 17.03 -24.54
N LEU A 310 10.10 16.76 -24.82
CA LEU A 310 9.27 15.88 -24.01
C LEU A 310 9.76 14.43 -24.07
N VAL A 311 10.13 13.95 -25.25
CA VAL A 311 10.67 12.60 -25.46
C VAL A 311 12.02 12.45 -24.74
N HIS A 312 12.90 13.44 -24.84
CA HIS A 312 14.18 13.44 -24.13
C HIS A 312 14.00 13.42 -22.60
N SER A 313 13.04 14.19 -22.09
CA SER A 313 12.71 14.17 -20.65
C SER A 313 12.18 12.81 -20.19
N ALA A 314 11.31 12.18 -20.99
CA ALA A 314 10.76 10.85 -20.69
C ALA A 314 11.85 9.78 -20.69
N LEU A 315 12.73 9.78 -21.72
CA LEU A 315 13.86 8.86 -21.80
C LEU A 315 14.86 9.05 -20.65
N GLY A 316 15.13 10.30 -20.25
CA GLY A 316 15.97 10.61 -19.10
C GLY A 316 15.39 10.04 -17.79
N SER A 317 14.10 10.29 -17.54
CA SER A 317 13.42 9.77 -16.37
C SER A 317 13.37 8.23 -16.34
N GLU A 318 13.16 7.59 -17.49
CA GLU A 318 13.20 6.14 -17.58
C GLU A 318 14.59 5.58 -17.31
N LEU A 319 15.65 6.21 -17.82
CA LEU A 319 17.03 5.83 -17.53
C LEU A 319 17.36 5.93 -16.03
N ASP A 320 16.92 6.97 -15.35
CA ASP A 320 17.14 7.13 -13.92
C ASP A 320 16.46 6.00 -13.12
N LEU A 321 15.20 5.67 -13.45
CA LEU A 321 14.49 4.55 -12.83
C LEU A 321 15.17 3.20 -13.09
N ARG A 322 15.70 2.99 -14.30
CA ARG A 322 16.43 1.77 -14.67
C ARG A 322 17.77 1.66 -13.93
N ARG A 323 18.50 2.77 -13.79
CA ARG A 323 19.73 2.82 -12.97
C ARG A 323 19.45 2.50 -11.51
N ASP A 324 18.38 3.07 -10.95
CA ASP A 324 17.95 2.74 -9.58
C ASP A 324 17.65 1.26 -9.41
N LYS A 325 16.95 0.65 -10.38
CA LYS A 325 16.66 -0.78 -10.37
C LYS A 325 17.94 -1.62 -10.48
N MET A 326 18.89 -1.21 -11.32
CA MET A 326 20.19 -1.84 -11.42
C MET A 326 20.93 -1.85 -10.07
N LEU A 327 20.96 -0.71 -9.36
CA LEU A 327 21.55 -0.59 -8.03
C LEU A 327 20.82 -1.43 -6.97
N LEU A 328 19.49 -1.55 -7.07
CA LEU A 328 18.70 -2.46 -6.22
C LEU A 328 19.09 -3.91 -6.42
N LEU A 329 19.21 -4.36 -7.67
CA LEU A 329 19.63 -5.74 -8.01
C LEU A 329 21.03 -6.05 -7.46
N ILE A 330 21.95 -5.09 -7.56
CA ILE A 330 23.29 -5.22 -6.97
C ILE A 330 23.21 -5.35 -5.44
N SER A 331 22.30 -4.61 -4.79
CA SER A 331 22.12 -4.69 -3.32
C SER A 331 21.59 -6.04 -2.83
N PHE A 332 20.95 -6.84 -3.67
CA PHE A 332 20.54 -8.20 -3.31
C PHE A 332 21.70 -9.22 -3.38
N ILE A 333 22.70 -8.94 -4.23
CA ILE A 333 23.85 -9.81 -4.44
C ILE A 333 24.95 -9.55 -3.40
N PHE A 334 25.12 -8.28 -3.00
CA PHE A 334 26.18 -7.83 -2.10
C PHE A 334 25.60 -7.26 -0.78
N PRO A 335 26.40 -7.20 0.32
CA PRO A 335 25.91 -6.77 1.62
C PRO A 335 25.20 -5.41 1.60
N SER A 336 23.95 -5.36 2.09
CA SER A 336 23.04 -4.23 2.00
C SER A 336 23.58 -2.95 2.66
N ILE A 337 24.34 -3.05 3.77
CA ILE A 337 24.90 -1.91 4.49
C ILE A 337 25.86 -1.12 3.59
N ILE A 338 26.73 -1.81 2.86
CA ILE A 338 27.69 -1.17 1.94
C ILE A 338 26.96 -0.53 0.77
N MET A 339 25.90 -1.19 0.27
CA MET A 339 25.15 -0.72 -0.88
C MET A 339 24.24 0.48 -0.58
N LEU A 340 23.74 0.63 0.65
CA LEU A 340 22.95 1.79 1.06
C LEU A 340 23.76 3.09 0.95
N ASP A 341 24.99 3.10 1.49
CA ASP A 341 25.88 4.26 1.41
C ASP A 341 26.34 4.51 -0.02
N THR A 342 26.68 3.45 -0.77
CA THR A 342 27.11 3.54 -2.15
C THR A 342 26.00 4.15 -3.03
N ARG A 343 24.76 3.72 -2.88
CA ARG A 343 23.61 4.25 -3.61
C ARG A 343 23.35 5.73 -3.30
N ALA A 344 23.45 6.14 -2.04
CA ALA A 344 23.30 7.55 -1.65
C ALA A 344 24.41 8.44 -2.23
N HIS A 345 25.61 7.91 -2.43
CA HIS A 345 26.77 8.66 -2.89
C HIS A 345 26.93 8.69 -4.41
N ILE A 346 26.39 7.71 -5.14
CA ILE A 346 26.59 7.57 -6.61
C ILE A 346 25.99 8.77 -7.37
N ASP A 347 24.88 9.36 -6.88
CA ASP A 347 24.23 10.53 -7.48
C ASP A 347 24.58 11.84 -6.74
N SER A 348 25.59 11.81 -5.85
CA SER A 348 26.03 12.98 -5.12
C SER A 348 26.61 14.04 -6.06
N LYS A 349 26.32 15.31 -5.78
CA LYS A 349 26.96 16.46 -6.46
C LYS A 349 28.42 16.63 -6.08
N VAL A 350 28.87 15.99 -5.00
CA VAL A 350 30.25 16.01 -4.49
C VAL A 350 31.07 14.94 -5.22
N ALA A 351 32.05 15.36 -6.02
CA ALA A 351 32.82 14.47 -6.88
C ALA A 351 33.56 13.37 -6.08
N GLU A 352 34.07 13.69 -4.92
CA GLU A 352 34.78 12.77 -4.03
C GLU A 352 33.88 11.61 -3.55
N LEU A 353 32.61 11.91 -3.23
CA LEU A 353 31.64 10.89 -2.81
C LEU A 353 31.29 9.96 -3.96
N ARG A 354 31.09 10.51 -5.18
CA ARG A 354 30.85 9.67 -6.37
C ARG A 354 32.04 8.76 -6.67
N THR A 355 33.27 9.31 -6.64
CA THR A 355 34.48 8.52 -6.87
C THR A 355 34.61 7.40 -5.85
N PHE A 356 34.36 7.69 -4.58
CA PHE A 356 34.35 6.68 -3.53
C PHE A 356 33.30 5.57 -3.79
N ALA A 357 32.08 5.95 -4.18
CA ALA A 357 31.03 4.98 -4.50
C ALA A 357 31.42 4.07 -5.68
N LEU A 358 32.01 4.64 -6.74
CA LEU A 358 32.51 3.87 -7.88
C LEU A 358 33.65 2.92 -7.50
N GLU A 359 34.56 3.36 -6.62
CA GLU A 359 35.67 2.55 -6.11
C GLU A 359 35.18 1.36 -5.25
N VAL A 360 34.14 1.60 -4.43
CA VAL A 360 33.47 0.54 -3.68
C VAL A 360 32.85 -0.50 -4.62
N LEU A 361 32.13 -0.06 -5.66
CA LEU A 361 31.55 -0.97 -6.65
C LEU A 361 32.63 -1.71 -7.45
N ASP A 362 33.73 -1.03 -7.81
CA ASP A 362 34.84 -1.67 -8.50
C ASP A 362 35.47 -2.80 -7.65
N ASN A 363 35.53 -2.65 -6.34
CA ASN A 363 36.04 -3.68 -5.45
C ASN A 363 35.05 -4.84 -5.19
N LEU A 364 33.74 -4.59 -5.27
CA LEU A 364 32.70 -5.59 -5.00
C LEU A 364 32.33 -6.45 -6.21
N LEU A 365 32.27 -5.82 -7.41
CA LEU A 365 31.80 -6.48 -8.62
C LEU A 365 32.86 -7.44 -9.19
N SER A 366 32.38 -8.55 -9.80
CA SER A 366 33.25 -9.39 -10.63
C SER A 366 33.72 -8.63 -11.88
N ASN A 367 34.85 -9.06 -12.48
CA ASN A 367 35.36 -8.39 -13.68
C ASN A 367 34.33 -8.31 -14.81
N GLU A 368 33.49 -9.33 -14.98
CA GLU A 368 32.42 -9.34 -15.99
C GLU A 368 31.33 -8.31 -15.70
N LEU A 369 30.96 -8.12 -14.44
CA LEU A 369 29.96 -7.13 -14.04
C LEU A 369 30.52 -5.71 -14.06
N LYS A 370 31.80 -5.52 -13.71
CA LYS A 370 32.47 -4.22 -13.80
C LYS A 370 32.39 -3.62 -15.21
N GLU A 371 32.71 -4.43 -16.21
CA GLU A 371 32.73 -4.01 -17.62
C GLU A 371 31.38 -3.48 -18.12
N ILE A 372 30.26 -3.92 -17.52
CA ILE A 372 28.91 -3.55 -17.94
C ILE A 372 28.23 -2.55 -17.03
N VAL A 373 28.53 -2.54 -15.72
CA VAL A 373 27.89 -1.69 -14.73
C VAL A 373 28.58 -0.33 -14.60
N LEU A 374 29.93 -0.31 -14.44
CA LEU A 374 30.65 0.93 -14.16
C LEU A 374 30.49 1.98 -15.26
N PRO A 375 30.51 1.64 -16.57
CA PRO A 375 30.29 2.63 -17.63
C PRO A 375 28.91 3.34 -17.55
N LEU A 376 27.93 2.70 -16.94
CA LEU A 376 26.58 3.27 -16.77
C LEU A 376 26.46 4.22 -15.58
N LEU A 377 27.34 4.07 -14.59
CA LEU A 377 27.35 4.86 -13.36
C LEU A 377 28.36 6.01 -13.38
N ASP A 378 29.39 5.90 -14.21
CA ASP A 378 30.44 6.92 -14.36
C ASP A 378 29.93 8.13 -15.17
N ASP A 379 30.59 9.29 -15.00
CA ASP A 379 30.26 10.55 -15.70
C ASP A 379 30.80 10.57 -17.16
N LEU A 380 30.34 9.60 -17.95
CA LEU A 380 30.71 9.45 -19.36
C LEU A 380 29.61 9.98 -20.29
N ARG A 381 29.99 10.46 -21.46
CA ARG A 381 29.03 10.82 -22.52
C ARG A 381 28.34 9.57 -23.06
N VAL A 382 27.10 9.71 -23.54
CA VAL A 382 26.30 8.63 -24.14
C VAL A 382 27.10 7.83 -25.18
N THR A 383 27.85 8.52 -26.04
CA THR A 383 28.68 7.87 -27.08
C THR A 383 29.82 7.04 -26.50
N GLU A 384 30.41 7.45 -25.40
CA GLU A 384 31.49 6.73 -24.71
C GLU A 384 30.95 5.49 -24.03
N ARG A 385 29.81 5.60 -23.31
CA ARG A 385 29.09 4.47 -22.71
C ARG A 385 28.75 3.40 -23.74
N LEU A 386 28.11 3.82 -24.85
CA LEU A 386 27.78 2.91 -25.96
C LEU A 386 29.01 2.26 -26.58
N HIS A 387 30.12 2.97 -26.68
CA HIS A 387 31.37 2.40 -27.20
C HIS A 387 31.93 1.31 -26.32
N LEU A 388 31.90 1.49 -24.99
CA LEU A 388 32.37 0.50 -24.02
C LEU A 388 31.47 -0.74 -24.01
N LEU A 389 30.15 -0.55 -24.13
CA LEU A 389 29.16 -1.63 -24.03
C LEU A 389 28.92 -2.38 -25.36
N LYS A 390 29.41 -1.86 -26.50
CA LYS A 390 29.08 -2.36 -27.85
C LYS A 390 29.39 -3.83 -28.13
N VAL A 391 30.36 -4.40 -27.43
CA VAL A 391 30.78 -5.80 -27.62
C VAL A 391 29.74 -6.75 -27.05
N ARG A 392 29.18 -6.42 -25.88
CA ARG A 392 28.23 -7.26 -25.17
C ARG A 392 26.77 -6.91 -25.52
N PHE A 393 26.50 -5.63 -25.77
CA PHE A 393 25.17 -5.10 -26.09
C PHE A 393 25.25 -4.24 -27.37
N PRO A 394 25.37 -4.87 -28.55
CA PRO A 394 25.48 -4.13 -29.81
C PRO A 394 24.18 -3.40 -30.11
N GLN A 395 24.28 -2.10 -30.45
CA GLN A 395 23.15 -1.27 -30.82
C GLN A 395 23.29 -0.78 -32.29
N GLN A 396 22.18 -0.84 -33.00
CA GLN A 396 22.11 -0.26 -34.35
C GLN A 396 21.77 1.22 -34.26
N ARG A 397 22.39 2.02 -35.11
CA ARG A 397 22.00 3.41 -35.28
C ARG A 397 20.78 3.50 -36.20
N LEU A 398 19.73 4.16 -35.73
CA LEU A 398 18.45 4.27 -36.41
C LEU A 398 18.14 5.74 -36.74
N SER A 399 17.29 5.97 -37.75
CA SER A 399 16.62 7.25 -37.91
C SER A 399 15.64 7.50 -36.75
N SER A 400 15.29 8.76 -36.49
CA SER A 400 14.34 9.12 -35.45
C SER A 400 13.01 8.33 -35.56
N LEU A 401 12.50 8.23 -36.80
CA LEU A 401 11.27 7.50 -37.06
C LEU A 401 11.39 6.00 -36.74
N ASN A 402 12.43 5.34 -37.27
CA ASN A 402 12.63 3.91 -37.02
C ASN A 402 12.86 3.62 -35.54
N ARG A 403 13.48 4.56 -34.79
CA ARG A 403 13.64 4.45 -33.35
C ARG A 403 12.29 4.56 -32.63
N PHE A 404 11.41 5.45 -33.08
CA PHE A 404 10.05 5.55 -32.53
C PHE A 404 9.24 4.28 -32.82
N GLU A 405 9.28 3.77 -34.06
CA GLU A 405 8.62 2.50 -34.40
C GLU A 405 9.13 1.33 -33.55
N GLU A 406 10.44 1.21 -33.37
CA GLU A 406 11.04 0.16 -32.55
C GLU A 406 10.60 0.27 -31.09
N MET A 407 10.60 1.49 -30.52
CA MET A 407 10.28 1.70 -29.11
C MET A 407 8.78 1.58 -28.81
N ILE A 408 7.92 2.10 -29.67
CA ILE A 408 6.47 2.03 -29.51
C ILE A 408 5.99 0.58 -29.65
N ASN A 409 6.53 -0.16 -30.64
CA ASN A 409 6.19 -1.57 -30.88
C ASN A 409 6.99 -2.55 -30.02
N SER A 410 7.88 -2.06 -29.13
CA SER A 410 8.68 -2.93 -28.28
C SER A 410 7.78 -3.80 -27.39
N HIS A 411 8.18 -5.07 -27.20
CA HIS A 411 7.47 -6.00 -26.34
C HIS A 411 7.28 -5.42 -24.92
N TYR A 412 6.17 -5.78 -24.29
CA TYR A 412 5.77 -5.36 -22.95
C TYR A 412 6.96 -5.26 -21.98
N GLY A 413 7.24 -4.03 -21.48
CA GLY A 413 8.21 -3.79 -20.43
C GLY A 413 9.61 -3.34 -20.89
N ARG A 414 9.96 -3.31 -22.19
CA ARG A 414 11.25 -2.78 -22.64
C ARG A 414 11.28 -1.25 -22.60
N ALA A 415 10.23 -0.56 -23.12
CA ALA A 415 9.99 0.86 -22.92
C ALA A 415 8.77 1.09 -22.01
N PHE A 416 8.85 2.05 -21.08
CA PHE A 416 7.73 2.39 -20.23
C PHE A 416 6.58 3.02 -21.03
N TYR A 417 5.36 2.80 -20.55
CA TYR A 417 4.16 3.35 -21.19
C TYR A 417 4.22 4.88 -21.35
N TRP A 418 4.82 5.59 -20.38
CA TRP A 418 4.99 7.04 -20.43
C TRP A 418 5.91 7.47 -21.57
N THR A 419 7.05 6.81 -21.75
CA THR A 419 7.98 7.07 -22.85
C THR A 419 7.31 6.82 -24.20
N ARG A 420 6.56 5.73 -24.34
CA ARG A 420 5.78 5.43 -25.54
C ARG A 420 4.71 6.49 -25.82
N ALA A 421 3.97 6.92 -24.79
CA ALA A 421 2.98 7.99 -24.91
C ALA A 421 3.63 9.31 -25.36
N CYS A 422 4.78 9.70 -24.81
CA CYS A 422 5.51 10.90 -25.23
C CYS A 422 5.95 10.82 -26.70
N MET A 423 6.36 9.65 -27.18
CA MET A 423 6.71 9.43 -28.59
C MET A 423 5.47 9.52 -29.49
N LEU A 424 4.34 8.91 -29.13
CA LEU A 424 3.09 9.04 -29.87
C LEU A 424 2.61 10.49 -29.94
N HIS A 425 2.70 11.23 -28.83
CA HIS A 425 2.37 12.65 -28.80
C HIS A 425 3.24 13.46 -29.76
N GLN A 426 4.54 13.15 -29.84
CA GLN A 426 5.44 13.80 -30.78
C GLN A 426 5.07 13.49 -32.23
N LEU A 427 4.71 12.23 -32.55
CA LEU A 427 4.27 11.86 -33.90
C LEU A 427 3.01 12.61 -34.33
N GLY A 428 2.07 12.86 -33.40
CA GLY A 428 0.89 13.70 -33.69
C GLY A 428 1.23 15.15 -34.03
N LYS A 429 2.30 15.69 -33.43
CA LYS A 429 2.78 17.06 -33.72
C LYS A 429 3.55 17.20 -35.01
N ASP A 430 4.25 16.15 -35.44
CA ASP A 430 5.09 16.19 -36.65
C ASP A 430 4.28 16.29 -37.96
N GLN A 431 2.95 16.28 -37.90
CA GLN A 431 2.00 16.43 -39.00
C GLN A 431 2.33 15.56 -40.23
N ASN A 432 2.88 14.39 -40.02
CA ASN A 432 3.25 13.46 -41.09
C ASN A 432 2.33 12.24 -41.08
N HIS A 433 1.44 12.15 -42.08
CA HIS A 433 0.46 11.05 -42.20
C HIS A 433 1.06 9.64 -42.40
N HIS A 434 2.39 9.52 -42.60
CA HIS A 434 3.05 8.20 -42.64
C HIS A 434 3.04 7.45 -41.28
N HIS A 435 2.56 8.09 -40.19
CA HIS A 435 2.53 7.52 -38.87
C HIS A 435 1.18 6.89 -38.47
N SER A 436 0.15 6.98 -39.33
CA SER A 436 -1.22 6.55 -39.05
C SER A 436 -1.31 5.08 -38.62
N SER A 437 -0.56 4.19 -39.29
CA SER A 437 -0.55 2.76 -38.94
C SER A 437 0.04 2.48 -37.58
N LEU A 438 1.06 3.24 -37.16
CA LEU A 438 1.68 3.10 -35.82
C LEU A 438 0.75 3.63 -34.73
N LEU A 439 0.08 4.74 -34.97
CA LEU A 439 -0.93 5.30 -34.07
C LEU A 439 -2.12 4.34 -33.92
N ALA A 440 -2.61 3.80 -35.05
CA ALA A 440 -3.74 2.85 -35.04
C ALA A 440 -3.40 1.56 -34.27
N SER A 441 -2.18 1.01 -34.44
CA SER A 441 -1.76 -0.17 -33.66
C SER A 441 -1.68 0.12 -32.15
N SER A 442 -1.32 1.35 -31.77
CA SER A 442 -1.21 1.79 -30.37
C SER A 442 -2.58 1.94 -29.67
N LEU A 443 -3.69 1.99 -30.42
CA LEU A 443 -5.04 1.97 -29.87
C LEU A 443 -5.41 0.62 -29.21
N GLN A 444 -4.67 -0.44 -29.49
CA GLN A 444 -4.83 -1.76 -28.89
C GLN A 444 -3.89 -1.99 -27.69
N ASP A 445 -3.14 -0.97 -27.28
CA ASP A 445 -2.19 -1.11 -26.17
C ASP A 445 -2.90 -1.44 -24.85
N GLY A 446 -2.27 -2.23 -24.00
CA GLY A 446 -2.79 -2.58 -22.67
C GLY A 446 -2.93 -1.36 -21.75
N GLU A 447 -2.08 -0.33 -21.95
CA GLU A 447 -2.01 0.84 -21.08
C GLU A 447 -2.95 1.96 -21.54
N PRO A 448 -3.87 2.43 -20.69
CA PRO A 448 -4.83 3.47 -21.05
C PRO A 448 -4.17 4.75 -21.60
N VAL A 449 -3.10 5.23 -20.97
CA VAL A 449 -2.42 6.47 -21.37
C VAL A 449 -1.84 6.39 -22.79
N VAL A 450 -1.41 5.20 -23.22
CA VAL A 450 -0.92 4.97 -24.58
C VAL A 450 -2.08 5.08 -25.57
N ARG A 451 -3.23 4.45 -25.27
CA ARG A 451 -4.45 4.55 -26.11
C ARG A 451 -5.01 5.96 -26.18
N GLU A 452 -5.07 6.67 -25.02
CA GLU A 452 -5.49 8.09 -24.96
C GLU A 452 -4.64 8.98 -25.86
N THR A 453 -3.30 8.82 -25.76
CA THR A 453 -2.37 9.62 -26.53
C THR A 453 -2.43 9.29 -28.01
N ALA A 454 -2.64 8.01 -28.37
CA ALA A 454 -2.85 7.60 -29.75
C ALA A 454 -4.09 8.26 -30.36
N LEU A 455 -5.24 8.26 -29.66
CA LEU A 455 -6.47 8.95 -30.08
C LEU A 455 -6.24 10.45 -30.28
N TRP A 456 -5.59 11.09 -29.31
CA TRP A 456 -5.27 12.50 -29.39
C TRP A 456 -4.36 12.81 -30.60
N SER A 457 -3.32 12.02 -30.81
CA SER A 457 -2.36 12.21 -31.91
C SER A 457 -2.99 12.00 -33.29
N MET A 458 -3.90 11.01 -33.42
CA MET A 458 -4.68 10.82 -34.64
C MET A 458 -5.63 11.98 -34.92
N SER A 459 -6.22 12.56 -33.87
CA SER A 459 -7.09 13.74 -33.98
C SER A 459 -6.30 14.97 -34.45
N GLU A 460 -5.07 15.20 -33.98
CA GLU A 460 -4.21 16.31 -34.40
C GLU A 460 -3.77 16.16 -35.87
N LEU A 461 -3.61 14.94 -36.36
CA LEU A 461 -3.30 14.64 -37.75
C LEU A 461 -4.51 14.74 -38.70
N ASN A 462 -5.72 14.97 -38.15
CA ASN A 462 -6.99 14.95 -38.89
C ASN A 462 -7.16 13.69 -39.77
N GLU A 463 -6.84 12.52 -39.22
CA GLU A 463 -6.98 11.24 -39.92
C GLU A 463 -8.45 11.00 -40.32
N GLU A 464 -8.68 10.58 -41.57
CA GLU A 464 -10.04 10.38 -42.10
C GLU A 464 -10.83 9.36 -41.33
N GLU A 465 -10.15 8.35 -40.76
CA GLU A 465 -10.76 7.24 -39.98
C GLU A 465 -10.92 7.56 -38.50
N ILE A 466 -10.54 8.73 -37.99
CA ILE A 466 -10.55 9.04 -36.55
C ILE A 466 -11.93 8.83 -35.92
N ASN A 467 -13.01 9.17 -36.62
CA ASN A 467 -14.36 9.01 -36.10
C ASN A 467 -14.72 7.57 -35.80
N ASP A 468 -14.27 6.62 -36.63
CA ASP A 468 -14.52 5.18 -36.41
C ASP A 468 -13.79 4.69 -35.15
N TYR A 469 -12.56 5.15 -34.92
CA TYR A 469 -11.80 4.83 -33.72
C TYR A 469 -12.41 5.48 -32.47
N LEU A 470 -12.90 6.72 -32.56
CA LEU A 470 -13.58 7.39 -31.46
C LEU A 470 -14.86 6.64 -31.06
N ASP A 471 -15.65 6.16 -32.05
CA ASP A 471 -16.87 5.38 -31.80
C ASP A 471 -16.62 4.06 -31.07
N ILE A 472 -15.48 3.42 -31.32
CA ILE A 472 -15.05 2.23 -30.60
C ILE A 472 -14.66 2.57 -29.15
N HIS A 473 -13.83 3.63 -28.98
CA HIS A 473 -13.21 3.94 -27.69
C HIS A 473 -14.11 4.74 -26.71
N ILE A 474 -15.31 5.18 -27.15
CA ILE A 474 -16.35 5.64 -26.21
C ILE A 474 -16.76 4.53 -25.21
N ASN A 475 -16.56 3.27 -25.57
CA ASN A 475 -16.84 2.10 -24.74
C ASN A 475 -15.57 1.44 -24.18
N ASP A 476 -14.42 2.13 -24.20
CA ASP A 476 -13.16 1.59 -23.66
C ASP A 476 -13.32 1.19 -22.16
N PRO A 477 -12.63 0.14 -21.70
CA PRO A 477 -12.62 -0.24 -20.27
C PRO A 477 -12.18 0.91 -19.35
N SER A 478 -11.23 1.75 -19.77
CA SER A 478 -10.73 2.90 -19.01
C SER A 478 -11.67 4.10 -19.09
N ALA A 479 -11.98 4.69 -17.93
CA ALA A 479 -12.78 5.90 -17.84
C ALA A 479 -12.09 7.11 -18.52
N THR A 480 -10.77 7.19 -18.45
CA THR A 480 -9.97 8.29 -19.02
C THR A 480 -9.97 8.21 -20.54
N VAL A 481 -9.79 7.03 -21.12
CA VAL A 481 -9.89 6.82 -22.59
C VAL A 481 -11.29 7.19 -23.08
N ARG A 482 -12.36 6.77 -22.38
CA ARG A 482 -13.74 7.14 -22.72
C ARG A 482 -13.95 8.66 -22.70
N ALA A 483 -13.36 9.36 -21.72
CA ALA A 483 -13.47 10.82 -21.64
C ALA A 483 -12.80 11.50 -22.82
N VAL A 484 -11.56 11.12 -23.14
CA VAL A 484 -10.81 11.64 -24.31
C VAL A 484 -11.57 11.37 -25.61
N ALA A 485 -12.08 10.16 -25.81
CA ALA A 485 -12.84 9.82 -27.03
C ALA A 485 -14.10 10.70 -27.19
N ARG A 486 -14.83 10.99 -26.10
CA ARG A 486 -16.00 11.89 -26.13
C ARG A 486 -15.63 13.33 -26.45
N ASP A 487 -14.61 13.87 -25.76
CA ASP A 487 -14.15 15.25 -25.98
C ASP A 487 -13.67 15.46 -27.42
N LEU A 488 -12.92 14.52 -27.96
CA LEU A 488 -12.46 14.58 -29.35
C LEU A 488 -13.62 14.46 -30.34
N LYS A 489 -14.60 13.59 -30.06
CA LYS A 489 -15.81 13.47 -30.91
C LYS A 489 -16.63 14.76 -30.95
N GLU A 490 -16.79 15.44 -29.81
CA GLU A 490 -17.46 16.73 -29.74
C GLU A 490 -16.72 17.82 -30.53
N LYS A 491 -15.36 17.82 -30.44
CA LYS A 491 -14.53 18.74 -31.25
C LYS A 491 -14.68 18.53 -32.75
N HIS A 492 -14.70 17.28 -33.21
CA HIS A 492 -14.85 16.94 -34.61
C HIS A 492 -16.30 17.13 -35.13
N ALA A 493 -17.30 17.09 -34.26
CA ALA A 493 -18.70 17.36 -34.63
C ALA A 493 -19.05 18.86 -34.67
N ALA A 494 -18.26 19.72 -34.02
CA ALA A 494 -18.49 21.15 -34.03
C ALA A 494 -18.17 21.74 -35.44
N PRO A 495 -19.05 22.57 -36.05
CA PRO A 495 -18.75 23.19 -37.30
C PRO A 495 -17.52 24.09 -37.15
N PRO A 496 -16.63 24.17 -38.19
CA PRO A 496 -15.45 25.01 -38.12
C PRO A 496 -15.89 26.45 -37.83
N ASN A 497 -15.39 27.02 -36.73
CA ASN A 497 -15.66 28.39 -36.34
C ASN A 497 -15.24 29.30 -37.52
N SER A 498 -16.24 29.92 -38.18
CA SER A 498 -16.02 30.99 -39.15
C SER A 498 -15.47 32.20 -38.38
N SER A 499 -14.16 32.31 -38.33
CA SER A 499 -13.45 33.53 -37.92
C SER A 499 -12.93 34.28 -39.14
#